data_7017dda3c8deda129e15f51ba598615a
#
_entry.id   7017dda3c8deda129e15f51ba598615a
#
_cell.length_a   1.000
_cell.length_b   1.000
_cell.length_c   1.000
_cell.angle_alpha   90.00
_cell.angle_beta   90.00
_cell.angle_gamma   90.00
#
_symmetry.space_group_name_H-M   'P 1'
#
loop_
_entity.id
_entity.type
_entity.pdbx_description
1 polymer ?
#
loop_
_entity_poly.entity_id
_entity_poly.type
_entity_poly.pdbx_seq_one_letter_code
_entity_poly.pdbx_strand_id
1 'polypeptide(L)'
;LITIKDIEKVIEFPNAAKDEHGRLLVAAAIGISKDTDIRAQKLVEAGVDVLVIDTAHGHSKGVIDQVKHIKKTYPEITLVAGNVATAEATKDLFEAGADIVKVGIGPGSICTTRVVAGVGVPQITAIYDCATEARKHGKAIIADGGIKFSGDIIKALAAGGHAVMLGSLLAGTEESPGEIEVFQGRQYKVYRGMGSLGAMEKGSNDRYFQEDKTPKKFVPEGIEG
;
A
#
# COMPACT_ATOMS: atom_id res chain seq x y z
N LEU A 1 1.55 -20.60 -22.60
CA LEU A 1 2.24 -21.84 -22.20
C LEU A 1 2.00 -22.03 -20.69
N ILE A 2 1.38 -23.13 -20.30
CA ILE A 2 1.22 -23.56 -18.90
C ILE A 2 2.31 -24.59 -18.65
N THR A 3 3.08 -24.42 -17.58
CA THR A 3 4.13 -25.36 -17.18
C THR A 3 3.62 -26.33 -16.13
N ILE A 4 4.32 -27.45 -15.94
CA ILE A 4 4.00 -28.42 -14.87
C ILE A 4 4.07 -27.73 -13.50
N LYS A 5 5.03 -26.80 -13.30
CA LYS A 5 5.13 -26.00 -12.07
C LYS A 5 3.91 -25.14 -11.79
N ASP A 6 3.25 -24.61 -12.83
CA ASP A 6 2.03 -23.80 -12.66
C ASP A 6 0.86 -24.69 -12.17
N ILE A 7 0.78 -25.93 -12.65
CA ILE A 7 -0.22 -26.91 -12.20
C ILE A 7 0.06 -27.34 -10.75
N GLU A 8 1.32 -27.64 -10.43
CA GLU A 8 1.73 -28.02 -9.07
C GLU A 8 1.42 -26.91 -8.05
N LYS A 9 1.66 -25.63 -8.39
CA LYS A 9 1.33 -24.49 -7.53
C LYS A 9 -0.15 -24.34 -7.23
N VAL A 10 -1.03 -24.76 -8.12
CA VAL A 10 -2.49 -24.75 -7.84
C VAL A 10 -2.85 -25.76 -6.76
N ILE A 11 -2.19 -26.92 -6.77
CA ILE A 11 -2.39 -27.98 -5.78
C ILE A 11 -1.74 -27.62 -4.44
N GLU A 12 -0.53 -27.08 -4.49
CA GLU A 12 0.25 -26.71 -3.30
C GLU A 12 -0.34 -25.47 -2.57
N PHE A 13 -0.87 -24.50 -3.33
CA PHE A 13 -1.44 -23.27 -2.81
C PHE A 13 -2.91 -23.07 -3.23
N PRO A 14 -3.84 -23.92 -2.76
CA PRO A 14 -5.24 -23.87 -3.18
C PRO A 14 -5.96 -22.59 -2.76
N ASN A 15 -5.51 -21.96 -1.67
CA ASN A 15 -6.12 -20.74 -1.11
C ASN A 15 -5.49 -19.43 -1.64
N ALA A 16 -4.56 -19.50 -2.59
CA ALA A 16 -4.01 -18.28 -3.19
C ALA A 16 -5.13 -17.49 -3.91
N ALA A 17 -5.13 -16.16 -3.73
CA ALA A 17 -6.10 -15.28 -4.38
C ALA A 17 -5.85 -15.25 -5.88
N LYS A 18 -6.76 -15.81 -6.65
CA LYS A 18 -6.65 -15.98 -8.11
C LYS A 18 -7.91 -15.49 -8.81
N ASP A 19 -7.75 -15.09 -10.07
CA ASP A 19 -8.86 -14.82 -10.97
C ASP A 19 -9.46 -16.12 -11.56
N GLU A 20 -10.48 -15.98 -12.41
CA GLU A 20 -11.14 -17.10 -13.09
C GLU A 20 -10.22 -17.88 -14.03
N HIS A 21 -9.08 -17.32 -14.42
CA HIS A 21 -8.06 -17.95 -15.26
C HIS A 21 -6.93 -18.60 -14.44
N GLY A 22 -7.01 -18.56 -13.10
CA GLY A 22 -5.99 -19.10 -12.20
C GLY A 22 -4.77 -18.22 -12.03
N ARG A 23 -4.80 -16.94 -12.47
CA ARG A 23 -3.73 -15.97 -12.27
C ARG A 23 -3.88 -15.29 -10.91
N LEU A 24 -2.75 -15.00 -10.25
CA LEU A 24 -2.77 -14.25 -9.00
C LEU A 24 -3.40 -12.87 -9.22
N LEU A 25 -4.26 -12.47 -8.29
CA LEU A 25 -4.80 -11.11 -8.28
C LEU A 25 -3.69 -10.10 -8.03
N VAL A 26 -3.70 -9.00 -8.79
CA VAL A 26 -2.69 -7.96 -8.71
C VAL A 26 -3.31 -6.59 -8.44
N ALA A 27 -2.64 -5.83 -7.59
CA ALA A 27 -2.98 -4.45 -7.31
C ALA A 27 -1.84 -3.52 -7.74
N ALA A 28 -2.18 -2.35 -8.27
CA ALA A 28 -1.18 -1.38 -8.68
C ALA A 28 -1.45 0.00 -8.09
N ALA A 29 -0.39 0.63 -7.59
CA ALA A 29 -0.46 1.95 -6.99
C ALA A 29 -0.53 3.05 -8.05
N ILE A 30 -1.37 4.04 -7.78
CA ILE A 30 -1.43 5.34 -8.43
C ILE A 30 -1.31 6.43 -7.38
N GLY A 31 -0.78 7.59 -7.77
CA GLY A 31 -0.71 8.77 -6.90
C GLY A 31 -1.86 9.74 -7.12
N ILE A 32 -1.58 11.01 -6.87
CA ILE A 32 -2.46 12.16 -7.17
C ILE A 32 -1.76 13.17 -8.08
N SER A 33 -0.71 12.75 -8.77
CA SER A 33 0.09 13.55 -9.69
C SER A 33 -0.60 13.76 -11.05
N LYS A 34 -0.01 14.60 -11.90
CA LYS A 34 -0.57 14.97 -13.22
C LYS A 34 -0.69 13.80 -14.20
N ASP A 35 0.11 12.76 -14.02
CA ASP A 35 0.13 11.55 -14.86
C ASP A 35 -0.77 10.41 -14.34
N THR A 36 -1.43 10.62 -13.20
CA THR A 36 -2.27 9.60 -12.54
C THR A 36 -3.31 9.01 -13.48
N ASP A 37 -3.99 9.82 -14.28
CA ASP A 37 -5.03 9.35 -15.19
C ASP A 37 -4.46 8.48 -16.31
N ILE A 38 -3.31 8.87 -16.88
CA ILE A 38 -2.62 8.09 -17.91
C ILE A 38 -2.15 6.75 -17.33
N ARG A 39 -1.61 6.79 -16.10
CA ARG A 39 -1.16 5.59 -15.40
C ARG A 39 -2.33 4.66 -15.09
N ALA A 40 -3.44 5.19 -14.54
CA ALA A 40 -4.64 4.42 -14.25
C ALA A 40 -5.21 3.75 -15.51
N GLN A 41 -5.31 4.50 -16.63
CA GLN A 41 -5.76 3.97 -17.91
C GLN A 41 -4.91 2.79 -18.36
N LYS A 42 -3.58 2.95 -18.37
CA LYS A 42 -2.67 1.87 -18.82
C LYS A 42 -2.74 0.63 -17.92
N LEU A 43 -2.92 0.82 -16.62
CA LEU A 43 -3.07 -0.29 -15.67
C LEU A 43 -4.38 -1.05 -15.90
N VAL A 44 -5.48 -0.35 -16.11
CA VAL A 44 -6.78 -0.96 -16.43
C VAL A 44 -6.73 -1.69 -17.78
N GLU A 45 -6.13 -1.08 -18.82
CA GLU A 45 -5.92 -1.72 -20.13
C GLU A 45 -5.03 -2.98 -20.02
N ALA A 46 -4.07 -3.01 -19.08
CA ALA A 46 -3.22 -4.17 -18.80
C ALA A 46 -3.92 -5.25 -17.96
N GLY A 47 -5.16 -5.02 -17.49
CA GLY A 47 -5.95 -6.00 -16.74
C GLY A 47 -5.60 -6.07 -15.25
N VAL A 48 -5.30 -4.92 -14.63
CA VAL A 48 -5.12 -4.86 -13.16
C VAL A 48 -6.45 -5.17 -12.46
N ASP A 49 -6.39 -5.92 -11.36
CA ASP A 49 -7.60 -6.26 -10.59
C ASP A 49 -7.99 -5.14 -9.61
N VAL A 50 -7.00 -4.42 -9.09
CA VAL A 50 -7.21 -3.40 -8.05
C VAL A 50 -6.34 -2.18 -8.30
N LEU A 51 -6.93 -0.99 -8.30
CA LEU A 51 -6.19 0.26 -8.23
C LEU A 51 -6.04 0.73 -6.77
N VAL A 52 -4.87 1.23 -6.42
CA VAL A 52 -4.58 1.72 -5.07
C VAL A 52 -4.14 3.18 -5.13
N ILE A 53 -4.96 4.10 -4.66
CA ILE A 53 -4.51 5.49 -4.41
C ILE A 53 -3.70 5.47 -3.12
N ASP A 54 -2.38 5.53 -3.27
CA ASP A 54 -1.42 5.33 -2.19
C ASP A 54 -0.65 6.62 -1.89
N THR A 55 -0.97 7.24 -0.75
CA THR A 55 -0.37 8.50 -0.31
C THR A 55 0.05 8.43 1.16
N ALA A 56 0.95 9.33 1.56
CA ALA A 56 1.38 9.45 2.96
C ALA A 56 0.27 10.02 3.86
N HIS A 57 -0.71 10.72 3.29
CA HIS A 57 -1.85 11.30 4.00
C HIS A 57 -3.12 11.21 3.15
N GLY A 58 -3.86 10.11 3.32
CA GLY A 58 -5.08 9.82 2.56
C GLY A 58 -6.26 10.75 2.86
N HIS A 59 -6.30 11.36 4.05
CA HIS A 59 -7.35 12.29 4.43
C HIS A 59 -7.04 13.72 3.98
N SER A 60 -6.77 13.88 2.71
CA SER A 60 -6.56 15.20 2.08
C SER A 60 -7.58 15.42 0.98
N LYS A 61 -7.89 16.70 0.71
CA LYS A 61 -8.86 17.09 -0.34
C LYS A 61 -8.46 16.50 -1.70
N GLY A 62 -7.18 16.54 -2.07
CA GLY A 62 -6.69 16.01 -3.34
C GLY A 62 -6.91 14.51 -3.48
N VAL A 63 -6.71 13.74 -2.39
CA VAL A 63 -6.96 12.29 -2.39
C VAL A 63 -8.45 11.99 -2.49
N ILE A 64 -9.28 12.69 -1.72
CA ILE A 64 -10.75 12.51 -1.75
C ILE A 64 -11.30 12.83 -3.16
N ASP A 65 -10.85 13.92 -3.77
CA ASP A 65 -11.24 14.29 -5.12
C ASP A 65 -10.77 13.24 -6.16
N GLN A 66 -9.57 12.70 -6.00
CA GLN A 66 -9.04 11.65 -6.87
C GLN A 66 -9.80 10.33 -6.73
N VAL A 67 -10.20 9.94 -5.51
CA VAL A 67 -11.06 8.76 -5.28
C VAL A 67 -12.38 8.91 -6.06
N LYS A 68 -13.04 10.06 -5.94
CA LYS A 68 -14.29 10.36 -6.68
C LYS A 68 -14.07 10.29 -8.19
N HIS A 69 -12.98 10.85 -8.68
CA HIS A 69 -12.65 10.89 -10.11
C HIS A 69 -12.40 9.49 -10.67
N ILE A 70 -11.53 8.70 -10.02
CA ILE A 70 -11.21 7.33 -10.48
C ILE A 70 -12.44 6.44 -10.42
N LYS A 71 -13.23 6.49 -9.34
CA LYS A 71 -14.43 5.65 -9.22
C LYS A 71 -15.53 6.02 -10.22
N LYS A 72 -15.61 7.29 -10.59
CA LYS A 72 -16.50 7.74 -11.68
C LYS A 72 -16.03 7.25 -13.04
N THR A 73 -14.71 7.26 -13.29
CA THR A 73 -14.12 6.88 -14.59
C THR A 73 -14.10 5.36 -14.78
N TYR A 74 -13.83 4.61 -13.70
CA TYR A 74 -13.73 3.15 -13.70
C TYR A 74 -14.63 2.54 -12.61
N PRO A 75 -15.97 2.57 -12.77
CA PRO A 75 -16.92 2.17 -11.71
C PRO A 75 -16.77 0.71 -11.29
N GLU A 76 -16.35 -0.17 -12.20
CA GLU A 76 -16.21 -1.61 -11.96
C GLU A 76 -14.89 -1.99 -11.29
N ILE A 77 -13.86 -1.11 -11.34
CA ILE A 77 -12.58 -1.45 -10.74
C ILE A 77 -12.65 -1.37 -9.21
N THR A 78 -12.06 -2.34 -8.53
CA THR A 78 -11.89 -2.27 -7.08
C THR A 78 -10.87 -1.17 -6.75
N LEU A 79 -11.28 -0.21 -5.93
CA LEU A 79 -10.46 0.94 -5.55
C LEU A 79 -10.11 0.91 -4.08
N VAL A 80 -8.82 0.83 -3.78
CA VAL A 80 -8.25 1.03 -2.45
C VAL A 80 -7.75 2.46 -2.33
N ALA A 81 -7.97 3.10 -1.19
CA ALA A 81 -7.45 4.42 -0.90
C ALA A 81 -6.77 4.49 0.47
N GLY A 82 -5.70 5.25 0.59
CA GLY A 82 -4.97 5.45 1.85
C GLY A 82 -3.67 6.25 1.70
N ASN A 83 -2.87 6.36 2.79
CA ASN A 83 -3.16 5.73 4.08
C ASN A 83 -3.87 6.69 5.03
N VAL A 84 -4.63 6.12 5.93
CA VAL A 84 -5.31 6.85 7.00
C VAL A 84 -5.11 6.14 8.35
N ALA A 85 -5.53 6.78 9.45
CA ALA A 85 -5.40 6.21 10.78
C ALA A 85 -6.60 6.51 11.70
N THR A 86 -7.68 7.11 11.18
CA THR A 86 -8.85 7.53 11.97
C THR A 86 -10.16 7.05 11.35
N ALA A 87 -11.17 6.88 12.19
CA ALA A 87 -12.53 6.53 11.76
C ALA A 87 -13.12 7.59 10.81
N GLU A 88 -12.90 8.88 11.10
CA GLU A 88 -13.39 9.99 10.29
C GLU A 88 -12.82 9.93 8.86
N ALA A 89 -11.49 9.79 8.74
CA ALA A 89 -10.84 9.65 7.44
C ALA A 89 -11.34 8.43 6.66
N THR A 90 -11.57 7.32 7.36
CA THR A 90 -12.10 6.08 6.77
C THR A 90 -13.50 6.31 6.21
N LYS A 91 -14.38 6.98 6.98
CA LYS A 91 -15.72 7.36 6.53
C LYS A 91 -15.67 8.21 5.27
N ASP A 92 -14.88 9.29 5.28
CA ASP A 92 -14.82 10.24 4.16
C ASP A 92 -14.32 9.58 2.87
N LEU A 93 -13.36 8.65 2.97
CA LEU A 93 -12.89 7.88 1.81
C LEU A 93 -13.96 6.93 1.27
N PHE A 94 -14.73 6.26 2.14
CA PHE A 94 -15.84 5.41 1.71
C PHE A 94 -16.97 6.22 1.07
N GLU A 95 -17.31 7.37 1.62
CA GLU A 95 -18.30 8.30 1.04
C GLU A 95 -17.83 8.88 -0.30
N ALA A 96 -16.50 9.03 -0.49
CA ALA A 96 -15.93 9.42 -1.78
C ALA A 96 -15.99 8.32 -2.84
N GLY A 97 -16.21 7.06 -2.45
CA GLY A 97 -16.34 5.93 -3.37
C GLY A 97 -15.27 4.85 -3.26
N ALA A 98 -14.33 4.94 -2.31
CA ALA A 98 -13.38 3.85 -2.09
C ALA A 98 -14.11 2.56 -1.70
N ASP A 99 -13.67 1.42 -2.21
CA ASP A 99 -14.19 0.10 -1.85
C ASP A 99 -13.49 -0.44 -0.61
N ILE A 100 -12.20 -0.17 -0.48
CA ILE A 100 -11.34 -0.60 0.62
C ILE A 100 -10.48 0.58 1.08
N VAL A 101 -10.24 0.68 2.38
CA VAL A 101 -9.36 1.70 2.95
C VAL A 101 -8.09 1.06 3.52
N LYS A 102 -6.94 1.65 3.22
CA LYS A 102 -5.64 1.19 3.70
C LYS A 102 -5.19 2.01 4.89
N VAL A 103 -4.89 1.33 6.01
CA VAL A 103 -4.72 1.90 7.34
C VAL A 103 -3.28 1.74 7.83
N GLY A 104 -2.66 2.87 8.19
CA GLY A 104 -1.32 2.91 8.77
C GLY A 104 -0.58 4.18 8.43
N ILE A 105 -0.28 5.00 9.44
CA ILE A 105 0.54 6.21 9.31
C ILE A 105 1.82 6.02 10.12
N GLY A 106 2.93 5.83 9.40
CA GLY A 106 4.26 5.71 9.96
C GLY A 106 4.65 4.41 10.68
N PRO A 107 3.91 3.26 10.59
CA PRO A 107 4.30 2.04 11.30
C PRO A 107 5.37 1.21 10.57
N GLY A 108 5.68 1.50 9.31
CA GLY A 108 6.63 0.75 8.49
C GLY A 108 8.04 0.74 9.10
N SER A 109 8.78 -0.36 8.92
CA SER A 109 10.12 -0.55 9.50
C SER A 109 11.16 0.45 9.00
N ILE A 110 10.98 0.93 7.78
CA ILE A 110 11.86 1.90 7.10
C ILE A 110 11.22 3.29 7.01
N CYS A 111 10.06 3.50 7.66
CA CYS A 111 9.36 4.78 7.70
C CYS A 111 9.85 5.61 8.88
N THR A 112 10.17 6.88 8.62
CA THR A 112 10.59 7.86 9.64
C THR A 112 9.59 8.99 9.84
N THR A 113 8.40 8.92 9.26
CA THR A 113 7.34 9.94 9.38
C THR A 113 7.05 10.29 10.84
N ARG A 114 6.98 9.29 11.73
CA ARG A 114 6.74 9.51 13.18
C ARG A 114 7.85 10.30 13.86
N VAL A 115 9.08 10.16 13.36
CA VAL A 115 10.27 10.84 13.92
C VAL A 115 10.43 12.23 13.30
N VAL A 116 10.30 12.33 11.97
CA VAL A 116 10.56 13.57 11.20
C VAL A 116 9.38 14.52 11.28
N ALA A 117 8.16 14.03 11.07
CA ALA A 117 6.94 14.83 11.08
C ALA A 117 6.20 14.82 12.42
N GLY A 118 6.53 13.90 13.34
CA GLY A 118 5.84 13.74 14.62
C GLY A 118 4.39 13.25 14.48
N VAL A 119 4.04 12.67 13.33
CA VAL A 119 2.67 12.23 13.00
C VAL A 119 2.58 10.72 13.03
N GLY A 120 1.55 10.19 13.65
CA GLY A 120 1.26 8.75 13.66
C GLY A 120 0.25 8.39 14.75
N VAL A 121 -0.34 7.19 14.60
CA VAL A 121 -1.25 6.58 15.57
C VAL A 121 -0.73 5.18 15.84
N PRO A 122 -0.79 4.66 17.10
CA PRO A 122 -0.48 3.26 17.36
C PRO A 122 -1.29 2.34 16.45
N GLN A 123 -0.61 1.39 15.79
CA GLN A 123 -1.22 0.68 14.64
C GLN A 123 -2.49 -0.11 15.01
N ILE A 124 -2.51 -0.77 16.17
CA ILE A 124 -3.69 -1.52 16.62
C ILE A 124 -4.87 -0.59 16.89
N THR A 125 -4.64 0.58 17.47
CA THR A 125 -5.67 1.61 17.66
C THR A 125 -6.23 2.08 16.32
N ALA A 126 -5.34 2.42 15.37
CA ALA A 126 -5.75 2.83 14.04
C ALA A 126 -6.59 1.77 13.32
N ILE A 127 -6.16 0.49 13.38
CA ILE A 127 -6.90 -0.63 12.77
C ILE A 127 -8.27 -0.77 13.42
N TYR A 128 -8.35 -0.75 14.76
CA TYR A 128 -9.60 -0.93 15.48
C TYR A 128 -10.61 0.18 15.16
N ASP A 129 -10.19 1.44 15.18
CA ASP A 129 -11.05 2.59 14.92
C ASP A 129 -11.54 2.58 13.46
N CYS A 130 -10.63 2.39 12.50
CA CYS A 130 -10.98 2.32 11.08
C CYS A 130 -11.86 1.10 10.76
N ALA A 131 -11.59 -0.07 11.34
CA ALA A 131 -12.41 -1.27 11.16
C ALA A 131 -13.82 -1.11 11.75
N THR A 132 -13.92 -0.41 12.88
CA THR A 132 -15.22 -0.11 13.50
C THR A 132 -16.07 0.78 12.60
N GLU A 133 -15.46 1.76 11.94
CA GLU A 133 -16.13 2.57 10.95
C GLU A 133 -16.47 1.76 9.68
N ALA A 134 -15.53 0.99 9.16
CA ALA A 134 -15.72 0.18 7.95
C ALA A 134 -16.92 -0.77 8.05
N ARG A 135 -17.15 -1.36 9.24
CA ARG A 135 -18.30 -2.23 9.50
C ARG A 135 -19.65 -1.51 9.30
N LYS A 136 -19.75 -0.22 9.61
CA LYS A 136 -20.98 0.57 9.40
C LYS A 136 -21.30 0.74 7.91
N HIS A 137 -20.27 0.70 7.07
CA HIS A 137 -20.39 0.80 5.61
C HIS A 137 -20.47 -0.57 4.91
N GLY A 138 -20.34 -1.68 5.64
CA GLY A 138 -20.24 -3.02 5.05
C GLY A 138 -19.00 -3.20 4.18
N LYS A 139 -17.91 -2.45 4.46
CA LYS A 139 -16.68 -2.40 3.67
C LYS A 139 -15.47 -2.91 4.46
N ALA A 140 -14.35 -3.10 3.76
CA ALA A 140 -13.13 -3.70 4.28
C ALA A 140 -12.00 -2.67 4.50
N ILE A 141 -11.04 -3.05 5.35
CA ILE A 141 -9.78 -2.33 5.51
C ILE A 141 -8.57 -3.27 5.35
N ILE A 142 -7.46 -2.71 4.89
CA ILE A 142 -6.14 -3.36 4.85
C ILE A 142 -5.27 -2.73 5.95
N ALA A 143 -4.73 -3.55 6.85
CA ALA A 143 -3.77 -3.10 7.86
C ALA A 143 -2.36 -3.06 7.24
N ASP A 144 -1.80 -1.87 7.09
CA ASP A 144 -0.54 -1.63 6.39
C ASP A 144 0.56 -1.16 7.33
N GLY A 145 1.61 -1.97 7.44
CA GLY A 145 2.83 -1.65 8.16
C GLY A 145 2.86 -2.10 9.63
N GLY A 146 4.07 -2.10 10.19
CA GLY A 146 4.32 -2.47 11.58
C GLY A 146 4.37 -3.99 11.85
N ILE A 147 4.23 -4.83 10.83
CA ILE A 147 4.24 -6.29 10.96
C ILE A 147 5.66 -6.80 10.81
N LYS A 148 6.18 -7.37 11.89
CA LYS A 148 7.54 -7.94 11.97
C LYS A 148 7.52 -9.46 12.17
N PHE A 149 6.45 -9.98 12.75
CA PHE A 149 6.29 -11.40 13.10
C PHE A 149 4.90 -11.89 12.71
N SER A 150 4.75 -13.20 12.57
CA SER A 150 3.44 -13.83 12.27
C SER A 150 2.35 -13.47 13.30
N GLY A 151 2.74 -13.35 14.59
CA GLY A 151 1.81 -12.91 15.64
C GLY A 151 1.25 -11.50 15.42
N ASP A 152 1.97 -10.62 14.73
CA ASP A 152 1.48 -9.28 14.41
C ASP A 152 0.38 -9.32 13.34
N ILE A 153 0.46 -10.27 12.41
CA ILE A 153 -0.62 -10.53 11.43
C ILE A 153 -1.91 -10.87 12.18
N ILE A 154 -1.84 -11.81 13.12
CA ILE A 154 -3.01 -12.24 13.90
C ILE A 154 -3.59 -11.08 14.71
N LYS A 155 -2.74 -10.25 15.35
CA LYS A 155 -3.19 -9.06 16.09
C LYS A 155 -3.92 -8.06 15.18
N ALA A 156 -3.37 -7.80 13.97
CA ALA A 156 -3.99 -6.90 13.01
C ALA A 156 -5.37 -7.40 12.54
N LEU A 157 -5.48 -8.69 12.24
CA LEU A 157 -6.75 -9.32 11.85
C LEU A 157 -7.74 -9.33 13.04
N ALA A 158 -7.29 -9.68 14.24
CA ALA A 158 -8.13 -9.67 15.45
C ALA A 158 -8.63 -8.26 15.82
N ALA A 159 -7.85 -7.22 15.52
CA ALA A 159 -8.27 -5.83 15.69
C ALA A 159 -9.30 -5.37 14.65
N GLY A 160 -9.59 -6.19 13.63
CA GLY A 160 -10.62 -5.94 12.63
C GLY A 160 -10.09 -5.70 11.21
N GLY A 161 -8.79 -5.85 10.96
CA GLY A 161 -8.24 -5.85 9.61
C GLY A 161 -8.79 -7.03 8.81
N HIS A 162 -9.13 -6.81 7.55
CA HIS A 162 -9.60 -7.87 6.65
C HIS A 162 -8.43 -8.53 5.90
N ALA A 163 -7.38 -7.75 5.67
CA ALA A 163 -6.12 -8.17 5.10
C ALA A 163 -4.97 -7.37 5.72
N VAL A 164 -3.75 -7.85 5.50
CA VAL A 164 -2.52 -7.15 5.92
C VAL A 164 -1.63 -6.86 4.72
N MET A 165 -0.95 -5.73 4.73
CA MET A 165 0.09 -5.42 3.76
C MET A 165 1.46 -5.63 4.42
N LEU A 166 2.28 -6.46 3.78
CA LEU A 166 3.61 -6.84 4.25
C LEU A 166 4.67 -6.18 3.38
N GLY A 167 5.64 -5.53 3.99
CA GLY A 167 6.81 -4.97 3.31
C GLY A 167 8.08 -5.71 3.72
N SER A 168 8.66 -5.35 4.85
CA SER A 168 9.97 -5.86 5.31
C SER A 168 10.05 -7.38 5.47
N LEU A 169 8.95 -8.05 5.84
CA LEU A 169 8.94 -9.52 5.94
C LEU A 169 9.21 -10.22 4.61
N LEU A 170 8.88 -9.58 3.48
CA LEU A 170 9.07 -10.13 2.15
C LEU A 170 10.25 -9.49 1.41
N ALA A 171 10.87 -8.46 1.96
CA ALA A 171 11.93 -7.71 1.29
C ALA A 171 13.19 -8.54 0.98
N GLY A 172 13.47 -9.58 1.77
CA GLY A 172 14.61 -10.48 1.59
C GLY A 172 14.34 -11.73 0.75
N THR A 173 13.14 -11.88 0.18
CA THR A 173 12.81 -13.04 -0.68
C THR A 173 13.51 -12.95 -2.05
N GLU A 174 13.65 -14.07 -2.75
CA GLU A 174 14.26 -14.10 -4.08
C GLU A 174 13.46 -13.27 -5.09
N GLU A 175 12.15 -13.28 -4.99
CA GLU A 175 11.20 -12.57 -5.87
C GLU A 175 11.19 -11.06 -5.64
N SER A 176 11.63 -10.61 -4.46
CA SER A 176 11.67 -9.19 -4.15
C SER A 176 12.71 -8.46 -5.02
N PRO A 177 12.39 -7.27 -5.57
CA PRO A 177 13.38 -6.45 -6.24
C PRO A 177 14.43 -5.95 -5.24
N GLY A 178 15.61 -5.65 -5.73
CA GLY A 178 16.73 -5.13 -4.94
C GLY A 178 18.03 -5.87 -5.26
N GLU A 179 19.12 -5.16 -5.14
CA GLU A 179 20.46 -5.72 -5.33
C GLU A 179 20.87 -6.56 -4.12
N ILE A 180 21.65 -7.59 -4.36
CA ILE A 180 22.19 -8.42 -3.28
C ILE A 180 23.57 -7.85 -2.92
N GLU A 181 23.73 -7.54 -1.64
CA GLU A 181 25.00 -7.11 -1.07
C GLU A 181 25.53 -8.16 -0.08
N VAL A 182 26.85 -8.33 -0.05
CA VAL A 182 27.51 -9.20 0.91
C VAL A 182 28.15 -8.36 2.02
N PHE A 183 27.65 -8.52 3.24
CA PHE A 183 28.19 -7.85 4.42
C PHE A 183 28.52 -8.88 5.50
N GLN A 184 29.76 -8.87 5.99
CA GLN A 184 30.26 -9.82 7.01
C GLN A 184 29.98 -11.30 6.67
N GLY A 185 30.12 -11.69 5.39
CA GLY A 185 29.91 -13.05 4.90
C GLY A 185 28.45 -13.50 4.78
N ARG A 186 27.49 -12.59 4.96
CA ARG A 186 26.06 -12.83 4.75
C ARG A 186 25.53 -12.04 3.58
N GLN A 187 24.55 -12.60 2.89
CA GLN A 187 23.84 -11.92 1.81
C GLN A 187 22.66 -11.13 2.38
N TYR A 188 22.50 -9.91 1.90
CA TYR A 188 21.39 -9.00 2.20
C TYR A 188 20.81 -8.47 0.91
N LYS A 189 19.53 -8.11 0.90
CA LYS A 189 18.92 -7.31 -0.16
C LYS A 189 18.80 -5.87 0.26
N VAL A 190 19.15 -4.97 -0.64
CA VAL A 190 18.87 -3.54 -0.44
C VAL A 190 17.36 -3.31 -0.43
N TYR A 191 16.89 -2.70 0.63
CA TYR A 191 15.49 -2.37 0.83
C TYR A 191 15.34 -0.90 1.20
N ARG A 192 14.43 -0.19 0.54
CA ARG A 192 14.25 1.24 0.77
C ARG A 192 12.80 1.62 0.98
N GLY A 193 12.57 2.62 1.87
CA GLY A 193 11.27 3.23 2.07
C GLY A 193 10.87 4.10 0.91
N MET A 194 9.55 4.21 0.68
CA MET A 194 9.00 5.11 -0.33
C MET A 194 9.34 6.58 -0.07
N GLY A 195 9.56 6.97 1.21
CA GLY A 195 10.00 8.30 1.61
C GLY A 195 11.52 8.48 1.71
N SER A 196 12.32 7.50 1.28
CA SER A 196 13.77 7.65 1.18
C SER A 196 14.16 8.58 0.04
N LEU A 197 15.34 9.20 0.11
CA LEU A 197 15.81 10.10 -0.95
C LEU A 197 15.87 9.39 -2.30
N GLY A 198 16.46 8.20 -2.35
CA GLY A 198 16.58 7.46 -3.61
C GLY A 198 15.25 7.00 -4.19
N ALA A 199 14.21 6.78 -3.37
CA ALA A 199 12.87 6.51 -3.87
C ALA A 199 12.20 7.80 -4.38
N MET A 200 12.32 8.91 -3.65
CA MET A 200 11.75 10.20 -4.02
C MET A 200 12.33 10.75 -5.32
N GLU A 201 13.62 10.58 -5.55
CA GLU A 201 14.28 10.94 -6.81
C GLU A 201 13.78 10.13 -8.02
N LYS A 202 13.26 8.93 -7.77
CA LYS A 202 12.71 8.01 -8.78
C LYS A 202 11.18 8.12 -8.95
N GLY A 203 10.54 9.10 -8.30
CA GLY A 203 9.15 9.44 -8.54
C GLY A 203 8.20 9.30 -7.35
N SER A 204 8.62 8.76 -6.19
CA SER A 204 7.74 8.63 -5.03
C SER A 204 7.54 9.93 -4.22
N ASN A 205 8.07 11.04 -4.70
CA ASN A 205 7.91 12.36 -4.09
C ASN A 205 6.46 12.87 -4.13
N ASP A 206 5.65 12.42 -5.08
CA ASP A 206 4.21 12.69 -5.16
C ASP A 206 3.44 12.15 -3.95
N ARG A 207 3.81 10.96 -3.49
CA ARG A 207 3.24 10.33 -2.28
C ARG A 207 3.36 11.24 -1.05
N TYR A 208 4.41 12.07 -0.98
CA TYR A 208 4.75 12.96 0.13
C TYR A 208 4.45 14.44 -0.17
N PHE A 209 3.68 14.72 -1.23
CA PHE A 209 3.31 16.07 -1.64
C PHE A 209 4.53 16.99 -1.88
N GLN A 210 5.59 16.44 -2.48
CA GLN A 210 6.85 17.15 -2.75
C GLN A 210 7.22 17.21 -4.23
N GLU A 211 6.25 17.07 -5.14
CA GLU A 211 6.45 17.10 -6.60
C GLU A 211 7.07 18.39 -7.11
N ASP A 212 6.72 19.51 -6.49
CA ASP A 212 7.21 20.83 -6.89
C ASP A 212 8.61 21.15 -6.32
N LYS A 213 9.20 20.23 -5.54
CA LYS A 213 10.53 20.42 -4.95
C LYS A 213 11.62 19.81 -5.83
N THR A 214 12.78 20.46 -5.84
CA THR A 214 13.99 19.85 -6.42
C THR A 214 14.57 18.79 -5.47
N PRO A 215 15.31 17.78 -5.94
CA PRO A 215 15.87 16.72 -5.09
C PRO A 215 16.67 17.22 -3.88
N LYS A 216 17.42 18.34 -4.05
CA LYS A 216 18.18 18.98 -2.95
C LYS A 216 17.30 19.54 -1.84
N LYS A 217 15.98 19.70 -2.06
CA LYS A 217 15.01 20.26 -1.10
C LYS A 217 14.04 19.22 -0.57
N PHE A 218 14.21 17.94 -0.92
CA PHE A 218 13.40 16.87 -0.37
C PHE A 218 13.61 16.72 1.12
N VAL A 219 12.53 16.52 1.85
CA VAL A 219 12.54 16.14 3.26
C VAL A 219 12.20 14.65 3.32
N PRO A 220 13.19 13.78 3.56
CA PRO A 220 12.93 12.34 3.57
C PRO A 220 12.14 11.93 4.81
N GLU A 221 11.18 11.04 4.61
CA GLU A 221 10.39 10.39 5.64
C GLU A 221 10.58 8.87 5.64
N GLY A 222 11.70 8.41 5.12
CA GLY A 222 12.09 7.00 5.05
C GLY A 222 13.60 6.83 4.91
N ILE A 223 14.06 5.62 5.19
CA ILE A 223 15.47 5.23 5.11
C ILE A 223 15.67 4.13 4.06
N GLU A 224 16.93 3.90 3.72
CA GLU A 224 17.42 2.81 2.87
C GLU A 224 18.36 1.93 3.67
N GLY A 225 18.31 0.64 3.43
CA GLY A 225 19.18 -0.32 4.09
C GLY A 225 19.07 -1.73 3.52
#